data_41c1cd8a1517de7ac2bb0af26720bf06
#
_entry.id   41c1cd8a1517de7ac2bb0af26720bf06
#
_cell.length_a   1.000
_cell.length_b   1.000
_cell.length_c   1.000
_cell.angle_alpha   90.00
_cell.angle_beta   90.00
_cell.angle_gamma   90.00
#
_symmetry.space_group_name_H-M   'P 1'
#
loop_
_entity.id
_entity.type
_entity.pdbx_description
1 polymer ?
#
loop_
_entity_poly.entity_id
_entity_poly.type
_entity_poly.pdbx_seq_one_letter_code
_entity_poly.pdbx_strand_id
1 'polypeptide(L)'
;ERIGNAIEKALDEQPGNEHLLRQLTLIHNAQITTIDSFCLYVVRNHFHEIDLEPNFRIGDEGELKLLREDVLGRVLEQNYEEPSEAFSDFVEGYASGRTDAALNEMILQLYEFSRSYPWPEKWLDSFVGAYRIETREELDRAEWLAPLTENICFVLKDCEQLLKQALAITQQDDGPDMYEKAVRSDLEKYDIFL
;
A
#
# COMPACT_ATOMS: atom_id res chain seq x y z
N GLU A 1 26.92 -5.31 -25.94
CA GLU A 1 28.01 -6.23 -26.34
C GLU A 1 27.48 -7.62 -26.69
N ARG A 2 26.88 -8.42 -25.76
CA ARG A 2 26.39 -9.78 -26.05
C ARG A 2 25.40 -9.88 -27.20
N ILE A 3 24.45 -8.93 -27.28
CA ILE A 3 23.45 -8.90 -28.36
C ILE A 3 24.11 -8.52 -29.69
N GLY A 4 25.04 -7.55 -29.70
CA GLY A 4 25.80 -7.18 -30.88
C GLY A 4 26.57 -8.36 -31.48
N ASN A 5 27.35 -9.06 -30.65
CA ASN A 5 28.09 -10.26 -31.03
C ASN A 5 27.18 -11.38 -31.56
N ALA A 6 25.96 -11.54 -30.98
CA ALA A 6 25.02 -12.54 -31.48
C ALA A 6 24.45 -12.17 -32.86
N ILE A 7 24.21 -10.89 -33.12
CA ILE A 7 23.77 -10.38 -34.45
C ILE A 7 24.87 -10.54 -35.47
N GLU A 8 26.14 -10.21 -35.13
CA GLU A 8 27.30 -10.38 -36.02
C GLU A 8 27.47 -11.85 -36.40
N LYS A 9 27.42 -12.75 -35.43
CA LYS A 9 27.50 -14.20 -35.70
C LYS A 9 26.38 -14.70 -36.63
N ALA A 10 25.13 -14.21 -36.40
CA ALA A 10 24.03 -14.56 -37.29
C ALA A 10 24.18 -13.98 -38.69
N LEU A 11 24.85 -12.81 -38.82
CA LEU A 11 25.20 -12.21 -40.11
C LEU A 11 26.28 -12.99 -40.86
N ASP A 12 27.24 -13.59 -40.14
CA ASP A 12 28.25 -14.47 -40.76
C ASP A 12 27.57 -15.72 -41.38
N GLU A 13 26.53 -16.21 -40.80
CA GLU A 13 25.73 -17.34 -41.32
C GLU A 13 24.79 -16.90 -42.46
N GLN A 14 24.38 -15.63 -42.49
CA GLN A 14 23.42 -15.05 -43.44
C GLN A 14 23.90 -13.67 -43.96
N PRO A 15 24.96 -13.60 -44.76
CA PRO A 15 25.62 -12.32 -45.16
C PRO A 15 24.75 -11.31 -45.89
N GLY A 16 23.60 -11.72 -46.42
CA GLY A 16 22.69 -10.85 -47.19
C GLY A 16 21.39 -10.48 -46.42
N ASN A 17 21.31 -10.76 -45.13
CA ASN A 17 20.11 -10.50 -44.37
C ASN A 17 19.97 -9.03 -43.97
N GLU A 18 19.20 -8.26 -44.74
CA GLU A 18 18.96 -6.83 -44.55
C GLU A 18 18.38 -6.52 -43.16
N HIS A 19 17.59 -7.43 -42.59
CA HIS A 19 17.02 -7.25 -41.25
C HIS A 19 18.14 -7.25 -40.20
N LEU A 20 19.05 -8.21 -40.21
CA LEU A 20 20.20 -8.28 -39.28
C LEU A 20 21.14 -7.08 -39.44
N LEU A 21 21.43 -6.64 -40.69
CA LEU A 21 22.20 -5.44 -40.93
C LEU A 21 21.57 -4.20 -40.33
N ARG A 22 20.25 -4.06 -40.46
CA ARG A 22 19.50 -2.97 -39.82
C ARG A 22 19.54 -3.06 -38.30
N GLN A 23 19.39 -4.24 -37.69
CA GLN A 23 19.49 -4.42 -36.27
C GLN A 23 20.89 -4.08 -35.73
N LEU A 24 21.94 -4.45 -36.44
CA LEU A 24 23.31 -4.11 -36.04
C LEU A 24 23.54 -2.59 -36.03
N THR A 25 22.92 -1.86 -36.92
CA THR A 25 22.98 -0.39 -36.94
C THR A 25 22.16 0.22 -35.79
N LEU A 26 21.00 -0.33 -35.50
CA LEU A 26 20.08 0.19 -34.45
C LEU A 26 20.52 -0.11 -33.02
N ILE A 27 21.34 -1.18 -32.83
CA ILE A 27 21.73 -1.62 -31.49
C ILE A 27 22.54 -0.58 -30.72
N HIS A 28 23.30 0.25 -31.43
CA HIS A 28 24.10 1.33 -30.83
C HIS A 28 23.22 2.41 -30.17
N ASN A 29 22.01 2.60 -30.69
CA ASN A 29 21.06 3.57 -30.17
C ASN A 29 20.00 2.92 -29.26
N ALA A 30 20.02 1.59 -29.09
CA ALA A 30 19.08 0.86 -28.27
C ALA A 30 19.34 1.10 -26.79
N GLN A 31 18.30 1.46 -26.05
CA GLN A 31 18.35 1.66 -24.60
C GLN A 31 18.28 0.30 -23.88
N ILE A 32 19.41 -0.46 -23.95
CA ILE A 32 19.55 -1.75 -23.27
C ILE A 32 20.09 -1.49 -21.87
N THR A 33 19.19 -1.27 -20.93
CA THR A 33 19.51 -0.80 -19.59
C THR A 33 18.47 -1.30 -18.57
N THR A 34 18.65 -1.01 -17.28
CA THR A 34 17.62 -1.26 -16.25
C THR A 34 16.46 -0.29 -16.44
N ILE A 35 15.29 -0.66 -15.89
CA ILE A 35 14.10 0.19 -15.95
C ILE A 35 14.35 1.56 -15.34
N ASP A 36 15.06 1.63 -14.20
CA ASP A 36 15.39 2.89 -13.53
C ASP A 36 16.28 3.80 -14.40
N SER A 37 17.29 3.21 -15.05
CA SER A 37 18.16 3.96 -15.98
C SER A 37 17.39 4.44 -17.20
N PHE A 38 16.42 3.65 -17.69
CA PHE A 38 15.53 4.07 -18.77
C PHE A 38 14.61 5.21 -18.32
N CYS A 39 14.00 5.12 -17.14
CA CYS A 39 13.19 6.19 -16.56
C CYS A 39 14.01 7.48 -16.42
N LEU A 40 15.24 7.38 -15.88
CA LEU A 40 16.13 8.53 -15.75
C LEU A 40 16.49 9.13 -17.13
N TYR A 41 16.72 8.30 -18.14
CA TYR A 41 16.94 8.75 -19.52
C TYR A 41 15.74 9.53 -20.05
N VAL A 42 14.52 9.03 -19.86
CA VAL A 42 13.28 9.72 -20.27
C VAL A 42 13.15 11.06 -19.56
N VAL A 43 13.30 11.09 -18.24
CA VAL A 43 13.21 12.34 -17.46
C VAL A 43 14.27 13.36 -17.91
N ARG A 44 15.51 12.94 -18.15
CA ARG A 44 16.59 13.83 -18.62
C ARG A 44 16.36 14.41 -20.01
N ASN A 45 15.61 13.73 -20.87
CA ASN A 45 15.29 14.23 -22.20
C ASN A 45 14.01 15.08 -22.23
N HIS A 46 13.16 14.96 -21.20
CA HIS A 46 11.85 15.61 -21.11
C HIS A 46 11.69 16.45 -19.85
N PHE A 47 12.78 16.84 -19.17
CA PHE A 47 12.76 17.59 -17.91
C PHE A 47 11.96 18.88 -17.99
N HIS A 48 11.94 19.53 -19.16
CA HIS A 48 11.21 20.77 -19.41
C HIS A 48 9.69 20.58 -19.46
N GLU A 49 9.18 19.37 -19.70
CA GLU A 49 7.75 19.07 -19.72
C GLU A 49 7.16 18.93 -18.31
N ILE A 50 8.02 18.71 -17.31
CA ILE A 50 7.65 18.48 -15.91
C ILE A 50 8.26 19.54 -14.98
N ASP A 51 8.68 20.67 -15.51
CA ASP A 51 9.26 21.82 -14.79
C ASP A 51 10.45 21.43 -13.85
N LEU A 52 11.27 20.46 -14.26
CA LEU A 52 12.48 20.11 -13.56
C LEU A 52 13.66 20.94 -14.04
N GLU A 53 14.57 21.26 -13.13
CA GLU A 53 15.86 21.86 -13.51
C GLU A 53 16.74 20.82 -14.24
N PRO A 54 17.51 21.21 -15.28
CA PRO A 54 18.32 20.27 -16.08
C PRO A 54 19.41 19.56 -15.26
N ASN A 55 19.86 20.13 -14.16
CA ASN A 55 20.87 19.60 -13.25
C ASN A 55 20.29 18.86 -12.03
N PHE A 56 19.04 18.41 -12.11
CA PHE A 56 18.45 17.62 -11.03
C PHE A 56 19.27 16.37 -10.71
N ARG A 57 19.26 15.98 -9.45
CA ARG A 57 19.87 14.74 -8.96
C ARG A 57 18.81 13.80 -8.38
N ILE A 58 19.12 12.53 -8.39
CA ILE A 58 18.34 11.55 -7.63
C ILE A 58 18.68 11.75 -6.15
N GLY A 59 17.67 11.93 -5.31
CA GLY A 59 17.83 12.06 -3.88
C GLY A 59 18.28 10.74 -3.24
N ASP A 60 19.06 10.84 -2.17
CA ASP A 60 19.35 9.71 -1.29
C ASP A 60 18.08 9.30 -0.51
N GLU A 61 17.92 8.00 -0.24
CA GLU A 61 16.74 7.47 0.44
C GLU A 61 16.52 8.10 1.82
N GLY A 62 17.61 8.32 2.56
CA GLY A 62 17.56 8.98 3.87
C GLY A 62 17.13 10.44 3.77
N GLU A 63 17.65 11.19 2.79
CA GLU A 63 17.23 12.58 2.53
C GLU A 63 15.76 12.64 2.17
N LEU A 64 15.28 11.72 1.30
CA LEU A 64 13.88 11.68 0.88
C LEU A 64 12.93 11.32 2.04
N LYS A 65 13.38 10.45 2.95
CA LYS A 65 12.61 10.12 4.16
C LYS A 65 12.44 11.33 5.06
N LEU A 66 13.54 12.02 5.37
CA LEU A 66 13.50 13.23 6.20
C LEU A 66 12.65 14.34 5.57
N LEU A 67 12.76 14.51 4.24
CA LEU A 67 11.93 15.47 3.52
C LEU A 67 10.44 15.16 3.61
N ARG A 68 10.06 13.87 3.49
CA ARG A 68 8.65 13.45 3.62
C ARG A 68 8.12 13.70 5.02
N GLU A 69 8.91 13.37 6.06
CA GLU A 69 8.55 13.62 7.45
C GLU A 69 8.37 15.13 7.73
N ASP A 70 9.28 15.96 7.22
CA ASP A 70 9.21 17.42 7.37
C ASP A 70 7.99 18.02 6.63
N VAL A 71 7.73 17.57 5.41
CA VAL A 71 6.53 18.00 4.64
C VAL A 71 5.25 17.57 5.34
N LEU A 72 5.18 16.31 5.80
CA LEU A 72 4.01 15.80 6.53
C LEU A 72 3.77 16.60 7.81
N GLY A 73 4.82 16.89 8.59
CA GLY A 73 4.71 17.72 9.79
C GLY A 73 4.08 19.08 9.49
N ARG A 74 4.57 19.76 8.45
CA ARG A 74 4.02 21.07 8.02
C ARG A 74 2.57 20.97 7.55
N VAL A 75 2.21 19.93 6.80
CA VAL A 75 0.82 19.71 6.35
C VAL A 75 -0.11 19.48 7.55
N LEU A 76 0.31 18.71 8.53
CA LEU A 76 -0.49 18.48 9.74
C LEU A 76 -0.61 19.73 10.58
N GLU A 77 0.48 20.49 10.80
CA GLU A 77 0.44 21.76 11.51
C GLU A 77 -0.57 22.75 10.89
N GLN A 78 -0.55 22.89 9.56
CA GLN A 78 -1.51 23.74 8.85
C GLN A 78 -2.96 23.30 9.04
N ASN A 79 -3.22 21.99 9.04
CA ASN A 79 -4.56 21.46 9.27
C ASN A 79 -5.00 21.56 10.73
N TYR A 80 -4.06 21.56 11.69
CA TYR A 80 -4.35 21.80 13.11
C TYR A 80 -4.60 23.27 13.41
N GLU A 81 -3.97 24.19 12.68
CA GLU A 81 -4.22 25.65 12.84
C GLU A 81 -5.65 26.03 12.41
N GLU A 82 -6.15 25.45 11.32
CA GLU A 82 -7.48 25.69 10.79
C GLU A 82 -8.20 24.35 10.50
N PRO A 83 -8.62 23.61 11.55
CA PRO A 83 -9.16 22.28 11.37
C PRO A 83 -10.52 22.28 10.69
N SER A 84 -10.67 21.52 9.60
CA SER A 84 -11.96 21.17 9.05
C SER A 84 -12.65 20.11 9.90
N GLU A 85 -13.97 19.99 9.84
CA GLU A 85 -14.73 18.93 10.51
C GLU A 85 -14.22 17.54 10.11
N ALA A 86 -14.01 17.32 8.80
CA ALA A 86 -13.48 16.06 8.28
C ALA A 86 -12.07 15.73 8.80
N PHE A 87 -11.21 16.74 8.98
CA PHE A 87 -9.89 16.52 9.56
C PHE A 87 -9.97 16.17 11.05
N SER A 88 -10.85 16.85 11.79
CA SER A 88 -11.09 16.54 13.20
C SER A 88 -11.59 15.10 13.40
N ASP A 89 -12.59 14.69 12.62
CA ASP A 89 -13.14 13.32 12.65
C ASP A 89 -12.05 12.28 12.29
N PHE A 90 -11.21 12.59 11.31
CA PHE A 90 -10.10 11.74 10.91
C PHE A 90 -9.08 11.58 12.04
N VAL A 91 -8.68 12.67 12.68
CA VAL A 91 -7.74 12.63 13.82
C VAL A 91 -8.36 11.89 15.00
N GLU A 92 -9.61 12.16 15.36
CA GLU A 92 -10.31 11.46 16.45
C GLU A 92 -10.45 9.95 16.18
N GLY A 93 -10.68 9.58 14.93
CA GLY A 93 -10.84 8.18 14.53
C GLY A 93 -9.54 7.38 14.47
N TYR A 94 -8.44 8.00 14.11
CA TYR A 94 -7.19 7.29 13.80
C TYR A 94 -6.00 7.65 14.69
N ALA A 95 -6.00 8.80 15.37
CA ALA A 95 -4.95 9.13 16.34
C ALA A 95 -5.24 8.43 17.67
N SER A 96 -4.73 7.22 17.83
CA SER A 96 -4.86 6.47 19.09
C SER A 96 -3.80 6.94 20.09
N GLY A 97 -4.14 7.84 21.00
CA GLY A 97 -3.28 8.19 22.12
C GLY A 97 -2.84 9.65 22.17
N ARG A 98 -1.65 9.89 22.71
CA ARG A 98 -1.10 11.24 22.95
C ARG A 98 -0.22 11.78 21.83
N THR A 99 -0.05 11.01 20.75
CA THR A 99 0.87 11.36 19.65
C THR A 99 0.26 11.00 18.31
N ASP A 100 0.64 11.74 17.27
CA ASP A 100 0.22 11.53 15.88
C ASP A 100 1.06 10.46 15.16
N ALA A 101 1.86 9.68 15.89
CA ALA A 101 2.79 8.72 15.28
C ALA A 101 2.07 7.68 14.39
N ALA A 102 0.95 7.12 14.86
CA ALA A 102 0.16 6.16 14.09
C ALA A 102 -0.48 6.80 12.85
N LEU A 103 -0.94 8.05 12.98
CA LEU A 103 -1.50 8.83 11.88
C LEU A 103 -0.45 9.11 10.82
N ASN A 104 0.74 9.55 11.24
CA ASN A 104 1.88 9.82 10.35
C ASN A 104 2.30 8.58 9.58
N GLU A 105 2.41 7.45 10.27
CA GLU A 105 2.77 6.17 9.65
C GLU A 105 1.74 5.75 8.59
N MET A 106 0.46 5.84 8.90
CA MET A 106 -0.63 5.49 7.98
C MET A 106 -0.62 6.40 6.74
N ILE A 107 -0.46 7.71 6.92
CA ILE A 107 -0.41 8.67 5.79
C ILE A 107 0.80 8.37 4.90
N LEU A 108 1.98 8.13 5.48
CA LEU A 108 3.19 7.83 4.72
C LEU A 108 3.08 6.50 3.97
N GLN A 109 2.51 5.46 4.59
CA GLN A 109 2.27 4.17 3.93
C GLN A 109 1.31 4.34 2.74
N LEU A 110 0.20 5.07 2.93
CA LEU A 110 -0.76 5.34 1.87
C LEU A 110 -0.13 6.15 0.72
N TYR A 111 0.68 7.14 1.06
CA TYR A 111 1.45 7.93 0.09
C TYR A 111 2.40 7.05 -0.72
N GLU A 112 3.20 6.21 -0.07
CA GLU A 112 4.14 5.32 -0.76
C GLU A 112 3.42 4.32 -1.67
N PHE A 113 2.31 3.75 -1.19
CA PHE A 113 1.52 2.82 -1.97
C PHE A 113 0.88 3.50 -3.19
N SER A 114 0.31 4.68 -3.02
CA SER A 114 -0.32 5.45 -4.11
C SER A 114 0.66 5.75 -5.25
N ARG A 115 1.94 5.98 -4.93
CA ARG A 115 2.99 6.25 -5.91
C ARG A 115 3.37 5.06 -6.79
N SER A 116 2.94 3.86 -6.47
CA SER A 116 3.10 2.70 -7.35
C SER A 116 2.14 2.74 -8.56
N TYR A 117 1.17 3.66 -8.56
CA TYR A 117 0.24 3.88 -9.65
C TYR A 117 0.65 5.07 -10.53
N PRO A 118 0.37 5.01 -11.84
CA PRO A 118 0.73 6.10 -12.77
C PRO A 118 0.05 7.44 -12.44
N TRP A 119 -1.13 7.38 -11.83
CA TRP A 119 -1.96 8.54 -11.45
C TRP A 119 -2.40 8.40 -9.99
N PRO A 120 -1.52 8.74 -9.01
CA PRO A 120 -1.78 8.57 -7.59
C PRO A 120 -3.08 9.21 -7.11
N GLU A 121 -3.33 10.46 -7.53
CA GLU A 121 -4.53 11.21 -7.14
C GLU A 121 -5.81 10.52 -7.62
N LYS A 122 -5.85 10.09 -8.89
CA LYS A 122 -7.01 9.37 -9.44
C LYS A 122 -7.24 8.03 -8.74
N TRP A 123 -6.13 7.38 -8.36
CA TRP A 123 -6.21 6.14 -7.61
C TRP A 123 -6.83 6.39 -6.24
N LEU A 124 -6.36 7.40 -5.49
CA LEU A 124 -6.94 7.80 -4.19
C LEU A 124 -8.43 8.15 -4.32
N ASP A 125 -8.81 8.95 -5.33
CA ASP A 125 -10.21 9.30 -5.58
C ASP A 125 -11.10 8.08 -5.83
N SER A 126 -10.58 7.07 -6.52
CA SER A 126 -11.33 5.83 -6.77
C SER A 126 -11.65 5.07 -5.48
N PHE A 127 -10.74 5.09 -4.50
CA PHE A 127 -10.99 4.50 -3.18
C PHE A 127 -12.02 5.26 -2.37
N VAL A 128 -11.97 6.60 -2.37
CA VAL A 128 -13.02 7.41 -1.72
C VAL A 128 -14.39 7.05 -2.26
N GLY A 129 -14.51 6.84 -3.58
CA GLY A 129 -15.74 6.39 -4.23
C GLY A 129 -16.23 5.02 -3.73
N ALA A 130 -15.32 4.08 -3.50
CA ALA A 130 -15.65 2.72 -3.04
C ALA A 130 -16.20 2.66 -1.60
N TYR A 131 -15.89 3.68 -0.78
CA TYR A 131 -16.42 3.80 0.60
C TYR A 131 -17.64 4.69 0.71
N ARG A 132 -18.07 5.33 -0.37
CA ARG A 132 -19.27 6.18 -0.39
C ARG A 132 -20.51 5.30 -0.57
N ILE A 133 -21.08 4.83 0.55
CA ILE A 133 -22.20 3.89 0.62
C ILE A 133 -23.38 4.60 1.27
N GLU A 134 -24.48 4.70 0.55
CA GLU A 134 -25.71 5.35 1.02
C GLU A 134 -26.81 4.33 1.36
N THR A 135 -26.76 3.13 0.79
CA THR A 135 -27.77 2.10 0.95
C THR A 135 -27.18 0.77 1.42
N ARG A 136 -28.02 -0.07 2.04
CA ARG A 136 -27.64 -1.42 2.46
C ARG A 136 -27.27 -2.31 1.27
N GLU A 137 -27.96 -2.15 0.14
CA GLU A 137 -27.70 -2.92 -1.06
C GLU A 137 -26.35 -2.58 -1.69
N GLU A 138 -25.90 -1.33 -1.58
CA GLU A 138 -24.55 -0.89 -1.99
C GLU A 138 -23.49 -1.47 -1.05
N LEU A 139 -23.75 -1.50 0.26
CA LEU A 139 -22.84 -2.11 1.22
C LEU A 139 -22.67 -3.61 0.93
N ASP A 140 -23.76 -4.34 0.69
CA ASP A 140 -23.73 -5.78 0.42
C ASP A 140 -22.98 -6.13 -0.88
N ARG A 141 -22.81 -5.15 -1.80
CA ARG A 141 -22.04 -5.27 -3.05
C ARG A 141 -20.60 -4.77 -2.95
N ALA A 142 -20.24 -4.16 -1.84
CA ALA A 142 -18.90 -3.61 -1.67
C ALA A 142 -17.84 -4.72 -1.64
N GLU A 143 -16.91 -4.70 -2.59
CA GLU A 143 -15.87 -5.74 -2.75
C GLU A 143 -14.98 -5.89 -1.49
N TRP A 144 -14.81 -4.82 -0.73
CA TRP A 144 -14.02 -4.83 0.50
C TRP A 144 -14.74 -5.43 1.70
N LEU A 145 -16.08 -5.51 1.67
CA LEU A 145 -16.88 -6.01 2.80
C LEU A 145 -16.69 -7.51 3.02
N ALA A 146 -16.67 -8.31 1.96
CA ALA A 146 -16.54 -9.76 2.06
C ALA A 146 -15.25 -10.19 2.76
N PRO A 147 -14.02 -9.76 2.35
CA PRO A 147 -12.79 -10.14 3.03
C PRO A 147 -12.72 -9.59 4.47
N LEU A 148 -13.30 -8.41 4.74
CA LEU A 148 -13.39 -7.87 6.10
C LEU A 148 -14.27 -8.76 6.99
N THR A 149 -15.46 -9.12 6.51
CA THR A 149 -16.40 -9.98 7.22
C THR A 149 -15.81 -11.37 7.47
N GLU A 150 -15.17 -11.97 6.47
CA GLU A 150 -14.47 -13.26 6.60
C GLU A 150 -13.39 -13.22 7.68
N ASN A 151 -12.58 -12.16 7.70
CA ASN A 151 -11.54 -12.00 8.71
C ASN A 151 -12.13 -11.82 10.13
N ILE A 152 -13.16 -11.02 10.27
CA ILE A 152 -13.86 -10.84 11.56
C ILE A 152 -14.46 -12.17 12.04
N CYS A 153 -15.16 -12.90 11.17
CA CYS A 153 -15.71 -14.21 11.51
C CYS A 153 -14.63 -15.24 11.86
N PHE A 154 -13.47 -15.20 11.19
CA PHE A 154 -12.34 -16.06 11.53
C PHE A 154 -11.84 -15.78 12.94
N VAL A 155 -11.57 -14.51 13.27
CA VAL A 155 -11.09 -14.11 14.61
C VAL A 155 -12.13 -14.46 15.69
N LEU A 156 -13.41 -14.20 15.44
CA LEU A 156 -14.47 -14.54 16.40
C LEU A 156 -14.54 -16.05 16.67
N LYS A 157 -14.46 -16.90 15.65
CA LYS A 157 -14.45 -18.36 15.81
C LYS A 157 -13.25 -18.86 16.58
N ASP A 158 -12.07 -18.26 16.37
CA ASP A 158 -10.87 -18.61 17.13
C ASP A 158 -11.02 -18.22 18.60
N CYS A 159 -11.52 -17.02 18.89
CA CYS A 159 -11.84 -16.58 20.25
C CYS A 159 -12.88 -17.48 20.92
N GLU A 160 -13.93 -17.90 20.20
CA GLU A 160 -14.94 -18.83 20.72
C GLU A 160 -14.31 -20.18 21.11
N GLN A 161 -13.40 -20.72 20.28
CA GLN A 161 -12.68 -21.94 20.60
C GLN A 161 -11.81 -21.82 21.85
N LEU A 162 -11.12 -20.68 22.01
CA LEU A 162 -10.31 -20.41 23.21
C LEU A 162 -11.17 -20.32 24.47
N LEU A 163 -12.33 -19.67 24.39
CA LEU A 163 -13.28 -19.60 25.49
C LEU A 163 -13.86 -20.98 25.85
N LYS A 164 -14.17 -21.85 24.87
CA LYS A 164 -14.59 -23.23 25.11
C LYS A 164 -13.50 -24.05 25.83
N GLN A 165 -12.23 -23.88 25.42
CA GLN A 165 -11.09 -24.52 26.10
C GLN A 165 -10.93 -23.98 27.53
N ALA A 166 -11.03 -22.65 27.72
CA ALA A 166 -11.01 -22.04 29.06
C ALA A 166 -12.13 -22.59 29.95
N LEU A 167 -13.35 -22.70 29.43
CA LEU A 167 -14.48 -23.28 30.18
C LEU A 167 -14.20 -24.74 30.59
N ALA A 168 -13.64 -25.54 29.67
CA ALA A 168 -13.29 -26.93 30.01
C ALA A 168 -12.21 -27.02 31.08
N ILE A 169 -11.28 -26.06 31.16
CA ILE A 169 -10.26 -25.99 32.22
C ILE A 169 -10.90 -25.63 33.58
N THR A 170 -11.86 -24.68 33.61
CA THR A 170 -12.53 -24.30 34.87
C THR A 170 -13.35 -25.42 35.47
N GLN A 171 -13.74 -26.43 34.67
CA GLN A 171 -14.56 -27.58 35.09
C GLN A 171 -13.73 -28.82 35.50
N GLN A 172 -12.40 -28.74 35.49
CA GLN A 172 -11.54 -29.80 36.00
C GLN A 172 -11.50 -29.81 37.53
N ASP A 173 -11.22 -30.97 38.13
CA ASP A 173 -11.21 -31.11 39.61
C ASP A 173 -10.26 -30.12 40.31
N ASP A 174 -9.12 -29.78 39.68
CA ASP A 174 -8.16 -28.77 40.15
C ASP A 174 -8.28 -27.45 39.39
N GLY A 175 -9.35 -27.24 38.62
CA GLY A 175 -9.54 -26.05 37.77
C GLY A 175 -9.96 -24.82 38.57
N PRO A 176 -9.77 -23.63 38.03
CA PRO A 176 -10.16 -22.35 38.66
C PRO A 176 -11.66 -22.11 38.46
N ASP A 177 -12.51 -22.86 39.19
CA ASP A 177 -13.98 -22.84 39.12
C ASP A 177 -14.62 -21.46 39.34
N MET A 178 -13.91 -20.58 40.07
CA MET A 178 -14.34 -19.20 40.33
C MET A 178 -14.57 -18.40 39.03
N TYR A 179 -13.93 -18.76 37.92
CA TYR A 179 -14.07 -18.07 36.63
C TYR A 179 -15.13 -18.70 35.72
N GLU A 180 -15.68 -19.86 36.03
CA GLU A 180 -16.65 -20.56 35.18
C GLU A 180 -17.81 -19.66 34.74
N LYS A 181 -18.40 -18.93 35.70
CA LYS A 181 -19.51 -18.01 35.40
C LYS A 181 -19.13 -16.91 34.41
N ALA A 182 -17.95 -16.33 34.56
CA ALA A 182 -17.49 -15.25 33.70
C ALA A 182 -17.25 -15.76 32.27
N VAL A 183 -16.53 -16.90 32.14
CA VAL A 183 -16.26 -17.52 30.84
C VAL A 183 -17.54 -17.94 30.12
N ARG A 184 -18.50 -18.50 30.85
CA ARG A 184 -19.80 -18.87 30.30
C ARG A 184 -20.58 -17.65 29.80
N SER A 185 -20.62 -16.57 30.59
CA SER A 185 -21.26 -15.31 30.16
C SER A 185 -20.60 -14.69 28.93
N ASP A 186 -19.29 -14.84 28.80
CA ASP A 186 -18.60 -14.33 27.64
C ASP A 186 -18.89 -15.21 26.40
N LEU A 187 -18.99 -16.53 26.54
CA LEU A 187 -19.43 -17.42 25.46
C LEU A 187 -20.84 -17.07 24.95
N GLU A 188 -21.79 -16.83 25.86
CA GLU A 188 -23.17 -16.45 25.50
C GLU A 188 -23.21 -15.16 24.67
N LYS A 189 -22.28 -14.20 24.87
CA LYS A 189 -22.16 -12.99 24.06
C LYS A 189 -21.66 -13.29 22.65
N TYR A 190 -20.73 -14.25 22.48
CA TYR A 190 -20.23 -14.64 21.16
C TYR A 190 -21.29 -15.28 20.28
N ASP A 191 -22.24 -16.04 20.86
CA ASP A 191 -23.36 -16.62 20.11
C ASP A 191 -24.28 -15.57 19.46
N ILE A 192 -24.20 -14.29 19.90
CA ILE A 192 -24.97 -13.20 19.31
C ILE A 192 -24.26 -12.62 18.06
N PHE A 193 -22.94 -12.75 17.98
CA PHE A 193 -22.12 -12.17 16.90
C PHE A 193 -21.81 -13.14 15.76
N LEU A 194 -21.94 -14.44 15.97
CA LEU A 194 -21.74 -15.51 14.97
C LEU A 194 -23.05 -15.97 14.36
#